data_5dd9559cfb8edc66f2cd1d819921c52f
#
_entry.id   5dd9559cfb8edc66f2cd1d819921c52f
#
_cell.length_a   1.000
_cell.length_b   1.000
_cell.length_c   1.000
_cell.angle_alpha   90.00
_cell.angle_beta   90.00
_cell.angle_gamma   90.00
#
_symmetry.space_group_name_H-M   'P 1'
#
loop_
_entity.id
_entity.type
_entity.pdbx_description
1 polymer ?
#
loop_
_entity_poly.entity_id
_entity_poly.type
_entity_poly.pdbx_seq_one_letter_code
_entity_poly.pdbx_strand_id
1 'polypeptide(L)'
;MLLSMTAQASETDALKAGVFTPARDAPDFSVLGSDGAALTLSHYRGKVVVLGFGYTSCPNVCPTTLAVLALAHRKLGALGSQVQVIYLTVDPERDSAERLKQYLSAFDPTFVGGTGTAAQMAAVRSSYGVTAQKIGGGNDYGIAHSSSIYLITREGKLRALMPFGHKADDYVHDISMLLN
;
A
#
# COMPACT_ATOMS: atom_id res chain seq x y z
N MET A 1 -34.40 26.04 -28.12
CA MET A 1 -33.69 26.49 -26.91
C MET A 1 -33.37 25.24 -26.10
N LEU A 2 -32.20 24.63 -26.33
CA LEU A 2 -31.76 23.41 -25.65
C LEU A 2 -31.02 23.83 -24.37
N LEU A 3 -31.58 23.52 -23.22
CA LEU A 3 -30.87 23.63 -21.94
C LEU A 3 -29.86 22.47 -21.84
N SER A 4 -28.60 22.79 -21.91
CA SER A 4 -27.53 21.87 -21.54
C SER A 4 -27.54 21.70 -20.02
N MET A 5 -28.00 20.56 -19.54
CA MET A 5 -27.79 20.15 -18.15
C MET A 5 -26.32 19.73 -18.01
N THR A 6 -25.47 20.60 -17.47
CA THR A 6 -24.17 20.23 -16.94
C THR A 6 -24.39 19.41 -15.66
N ALA A 7 -24.11 18.11 -15.72
CA ALA A 7 -24.06 17.29 -14.53
C ALA A 7 -22.92 17.81 -13.63
N GLN A 8 -23.28 18.46 -12.52
CA GLN A 8 -22.33 18.75 -11.44
C GLN A 8 -22.00 17.40 -10.79
N ALA A 9 -20.76 16.92 -11.00
CA ALA A 9 -20.22 15.85 -10.19
C ALA A 9 -20.29 16.31 -8.72
N SER A 10 -20.98 15.54 -7.89
CA SER A 10 -21.09 15.86 -6.46
C SER A 10 -19.72 15.70 -5.80
N GLU A 11 -19.41 16.50 -4.79
CA GLU A 11 -18.16 16.38 -3.99
C GLU A 11 -17.97 14.99 -3.38
N THR A 12 -19.00 14.16 -3.37
CA THR A 12 -18.99 12.76 -2.91
C THR A 12 -18.28 11.80 -3.88
N ASP A 13 -18.03 12.21 -5.13
CA ASP A 13 -17.41 11.35 -6.17
C ASP A 13 -15.89 11.55 -6.31
N ALA A 14 -15.26 12.34 -5.45
CA ALA A 14 -13.82 12.54 -5.44
C ALA A 14 -13.12 11.61 -4.44
N LEU A 15 -11.94 11.06 -4.84
CA LEU A 15 -11.11 10.29 -3.92
C LEU A 15 -10.67 11.15 -2.73
N LYS A 16 -10.58 10.56 -1.54
CA LYS A 16 -10.06 11.19 -0.32
C LYS A 16 -8.54 11.33 -0.33
N ALA A 17 -7.88 10.45 -1.08
CA ALA A 17 -6.45 10.47 -1.32
C ALA A 17 -6.04 11.56 -2.31
N GLY A 18 -4.76 11.96 -2.28
CA GLY A 18 -4.15 12.75 -3.35
C GLY A 18 -4.09 11.97 -4.65
N VAL A 19 -4.57 12.57 -5.74
CA VAL A 19 -4.81 11.89 -7.02
C VAL A 19 -3.69 12.17 -8.02
N PHE A 20 -3.23 11.12 -8.71
CA PHE A 20 -2.39 11.28 -9.89
C PHE A 20 -3.27 11.51 -11.13
N THR A 21 -3.12 12.67 -11.78
CA THR A 21 -3.87 13.02 -12.97
C THR A 21 -2.91 13.45 -14.09
N PRO A 22 -2.80 12.67 -15.20
CA PRO A 22 -3.42 11.36 -15.39
C PRO A 22 -2.83 10.27 -14.47
N ALA A 23 -3.59 9.17 -14.26
CA ALA A 23 -3.04 7.98 -13.63
C ALA A 23 -1.89 7.43 -14.47
N ARG A 24 -0.81 6.98 -13.81
CA ARG A 24 0.40 6.47 -14.47
C ARG A 24 0.58 4.98 -14.23
N ASP A 25 1.40 4.31 -15.01
CA ASP A 25 1.72 2.91 -14.74
C ASP A 25 2.41 2.79 -13.38
N ALA A 26 1.92 1.87 -12.54
CA ALA A 26 2.59 1.52 -11.31
C ALA A 26 3.90 0.81 -11.65
N PRO A 27 5.06 1.26 -11.13
CA PRO A 27 6.32 0.56 -11.34
C PRO A 27 6.22 -0.91 -10.93
N ASP A 28 6.45 -1.85 -11.86
CA ASP A 28 6.42 -3.26 -11.53
C ASP A 28 7.65 -3.64 -10.71
N PHE A 29 7.50 -4.65 -9.88
CA PHE A 29 8.60 -5.21 -9.08
C PHE A 29 8.41 -6.72 -8.92
N SER A 30 9.52 -7.40 -8.66
CA SER A 30 9.54 -8.79 -8.23
C SER A 30 10.53 -8.94 -7.08
N VAL A 31 10.04 -9.35 -5.92
CA VAL A 31 10.80 -9.49 -4.67
C VAL A 31 10.45 -10.81 -3.98
N LEU A 32 11.12 -11.17 -2.91
CA LEU A 32 10.75 -12.34 -2.11
C LEU A 32 9.49 -12.03 -1.29
N GLY A 33 8.43 -12.77 -1.52
CA GLY A 33 7.18 -12.69 -0.77
C GLY A 33 7.29 -13.33 0.62
N SER A 34 6.44 -12.88 1.52
CA SER A 34 6.36 -13.41 2.89
C SER A 34 5.87 -14.86 2.97
N ASP A 35 5.33 -15.38 1.89
CA ASP A 35 4.97 -16.81 1.71
C ASP A 35 6.13 -17.67 1.18
N GLY A 36 7.28 -17.06 0.89
CA GLY A 36 8.46 -17.71 0.32
C GLY A 36 8.46 -17.77 -1.21
N ALA A 37 7.39 -17.33 -1.87
CA ALA A 37 7.31 -17.28 -3.34
C ALA A 37 7.74 -15.90 -3.88
N ALA A 38 7.85 -15.77 -5.20
CA ALA A 38 8.08 -14.47 -5.82
C ALA A 38 6.83 -13.61 -5.75
N LEU A 39 6.95 -12.44 -5.12
CA LEU A 39 5.92 -11.41 -5.06
C LEU A 39 6.14 -10.43 -6.20
N THR A 40 5.32 -10.53 -7.23
CA THR A 40 5.38 -9.67 -8.42
C THR A 40 4.10 -8.85 -8.52
N LEU A 41 4.20 -7.53 -8.62
CA LEU A 41 3.03 -6.63 -8.63
C LEU A 41 2.08 -6.95 -9.78
N SER A 42 2.60 -7.20 -10.98
CA SER A 42 1.78 -7.50 -12.16
C SER A 42 0.92 -8.76 -12.04
N HIS A 43 1.22 -9.67 -11.11
CA HIS A 43 0.39 -10.85 -10.83
C HIS A 43 -0.93 -10.50 -10.14
N TYR A 44 -1.06 -9.28 -9.62
CA TYR A 44 -2.29 -8.79 -8.96
C TYR A 44 -3.20 -7.98 -9.90
N ARG A 45 -2.98 -8.03 -11.23
CA ARG A 45 -3.93 -7.48 -12.19
C ARG A 45 -5.33 -8.06 -11.97
N GLY A 46 -6.36 -7.22 -12.09
CA GLY A 46 -7.73 -7.57 -11.76
C GLY A 46 -8.12 -7.28 -10.30
N LYS A 47 -7.16 -6.99 -9.42
CA LYS A 47 -7.42 -6.52 -8.05
C LYS A 47 -6.98 -5.06 -7.87
N VAL A 48 -7.65 -4.35 -6.98
CA VAL A 48 -7.10 -3.10 -6.44
C VAL A 48 -5.98 -3.45 -5.47
N VAL A 49 -4.79 -2.88 -5.68
CA VAL A 49 -3.66 -3.08 -4.78
C VAL A 49 -3.47 -1.87 -3.88
N VAL A 50 -3.38 -2.15 -2.58
CA VAL A 50 -3.06 -1.18 -1.52
C VAL A 50 -1.62 -1.44 -1.11
N LEU A 51 -0.69 -0.62 -1.62
CA LEU A 51 0.74 -0.83 -1.45
C LEU A 51 1.31 0.11 -0.37
N GLY A 52 1.91 -0.46 0.66
CA GLY A 52 2.59 0.26 1.73
C GLY A 52 4.08 -0.08 1.82
N PHE A 53 4.84 0.84 2.41
CA PHE A 53 6.25 0.65 2.76
C PHE A 53 6.44 0.89 4.25
N GLY A 54 7.21 0.02 4.91
CA GLY A 54 7.49 0.15 6.33
C GLY A 54 8.40 -0.97 6.84
N TYR A 55 8.44 -1.21 8.15
CA TYR A 55 9.28 -2.26 8.75
C TYR A 55 8.68 -2.78 10.05
N THR A 56 9.02 -4.02 10.41
CA THR A 56 8.39 -4.71 11.55
C THR A 56 8.78 -4.13 12.91
N SER A 57 9.96 -3.49 13.00
CA SER A 57 10.45 -2.88 14.23
C SER A 57 10.04 -1.42 14.43
N CYS A 58 9.12 -0.92 13.59
CA CYS A 58 8.57 0.43 13.74
C CYS A 58 7.65 0.50 14.97
N PRO A 59 7.89 1.43 15.91
CA PRO A 59 7.17 1.41 17.20
C PRO A 59 5.74 1.96 17.10
N ASN A 60 5.38 2.74 16.09
CA ASN A 60 4.11 3.48 16.09
C ASN A 60 3.43 3.55 14.71
N VAL A 61 3.99 4.24 13.72
CA VAL A 61 3.30 4.57 12.46
C VAL A 61 2.91 3.31 11.68
N CYS A 62 3.81 2.34 11.53
CA CYS A 62 3.56 1.13 10.76
C CYS A 62 2.43 0.27 11.35
N PRO A 63 2.45 -0.10 12.66
CA PRO A 63 1.36 -0.90 13.22
C PRO A 63 0.01 -0.14 13.22
N THR A 64 0.02 1.18 13.42
CA THR A 64 -1.19 2.00 13.33
C THR A 64 -1.77 1.95 11.91
N THR A 65 -0.94 2.13 10.89
CA THR A 65 -1.38 2.06 9.48
C THR A 65 -1.94 0.68 9.15
N LEU A 66 -1.26 -0.40 9.52
CA LEU A 66 -1.71 -1.77 9.26
C LEU A 66 -3.03 -2.09 9.97
N ALA A 67 -3.22 -1.60 11.20
CA ALA A 67 -4.50 -1.76 11.91
C ALA A 67 -5.65 -1.04 11.20
N VAL A 68 -5.41 0.16 10.68
CA VAL A 68 -6.38 0.91 9.86
C VAL A 68 -6.70 0.18 8.57
N LEU A 69 -5.70 -0.34 7.86
CA LEU A 69 -5.89 -1.12 6.63
C LEU A 69 -6.65 -2.43 6.89
N ALA A 70 -6.36 -3.13 7.98
CA ALA A 70 -7.09 -4.33 8.38
C ALA A 70 -8.56 -4.04 8.72
N LEU A 71 -8.83 -2.91 9.37
CA LEU A 71 -10.20 -2.47 9.63
C LEU A 71 -10.92 -2.12 8.32
N ALA A 72 -10.26 -1.42 7.39
CA ALA A 72 -10.81 -1.09 6.08
C ALA A 72 -11.11 -2.36 5.28
N HIS A 73 -10.18 -3.33 5.25
CA HIS A 73 -10.36 -4.60 4.56
C HIS A 73 -11.57 -5.39 5.10
N ARG A 74 -11.73 -5.45 6.42
CA ARG A 74 -12.93 -6.06 7.03
C ARG A 74 -14.22 -5.33 6.67
N LYS A 75 -14.21 -3.99 6.65
CA LYS A 75 -15.39 -3.18 6.28
C LYS A 75 -15.80 -3.33 4.81
N LEU A 76 -14.87 -3.66 3.92
CA LEU A 76 -15.17 -3.96 2.51
C LEU A 76 -15.98 -5.25 2.34
N GLY A 77 -15.99 -6.14 3.33
CA GLY A 77 -16.77 -7.38 3.30
C GLY A 77 -16.46 -8.22 2.06
N ALA A 78 -17.46 -8.55 1.26
CA ALA A 78 -17.29 -9.37 0.06
C ALA A 78 -16.34 -8.73 -0.99
N LEU A 79 -16.26 -7.40 -1.04
CA LEU A 79 -15.34 -6.67 -1.93
C LEU A 79 -13.88 -6.87 -1.55
N GLY A 80 -13.58 -7.22 -0.30
CA GLY A 80 -12.22 -7.47 0.16
C GLY A 80 -11.48 -8.53 -0.66
N SER A 81 -12.18 -9.51 -1.22
CA SER A 81 -11.58 -10.53 -2.11
C SER A 81 -10.98 -9.96 -3.40
N GLN A 82 -11.42 -8.76 -3.82
CA GLN A 82 -10.94 -8.03 -4.99
C GLN A 82 -9.84 -7.02 -4.65
N VAL A 83 -9.38 -7.01 -3.40
CA VAL A 83 -8.33 -6.11 -2.90
C VAL A 83 -7.14 -6.92 -2.43
N GLN A 84 -5.93 -6.42 -2.66
CA GLN A 84 -4.72 -6.98 -2.10
C GLN A 84 -3.92 -5.91 -1.38
N VAL A 85 -3.68 -6.11 -0.10
CA VAL A 85 -2.72 -5.30 0.65
C VAL A 85 -1.34 -5.92 0.50
N ILE A 86 -0.39 -5.13 0.02
CA ILE A 86 1.02 -5.49 -0.12
C ILE A 86 1.84 -4.53 0.75
N TYR A 87 2.74 -5.09 1.56
CA TYR A 87 3.58 -4.31 2.46
C TYR A 87 5.06 -4.64 2.25
N LEU A 88 5.81 -3.71 1.65
CA LEU A 88 7.22 -3.88 1.32
C LEU A 88 8.11 -3.32 2.42
N THR A 89 9.10 -4.12 2.83
CA THR A 89 10.00 -3.65 3.88
C THR A 89 10.96 -2.57 3.40
N VAL A 90 11.21 -1.59 4.27
CA VAL A 90 12.31 -0.62 4.13
C VAL A 90 13.56 -1.06 4.90
N ASP A 91 13.48 -2.19 5.62
CA ASP A 91 14.53 -2.75 6.47
C ASP A 91 14.80 -4.24 6.18
N PRO A 92 15.29 -4.57 4.99
CA PRO A 92 15.51 -5.97 4.62
C PRO A 92 16.59 -6.67 5.45
N GLU A 93 17.38 -5.93 6.21
CA GLU A 93 18.40 -6.49 7.11
C GLU A 93 17.78 -7.20 8.32
N ARG A 94 16.65 -6.67 8.84
CA ARG A 94 15.94 -7.22 10.01
C ARG A 94 14.65 -7.94 9.64
N ASP A 95 14.07 -7.63 8.47
CA ASP A 95 12.76 -8.13 8.05
C ASP A 95 12.91 -9.28 7.04
N SER A 96 13.03 -10.51 7.53
CA SER A 96 12.93 -11.72 6.71
C SER A 96 11.49 -11.93 6.21
N ALA A 97 11.33 -12.77 5.19
CA ALA A 97 10.01 -13.17 4.68
C ALA A 97 9.12 -13.76 5.79
N GLU A 98 9.69 -14.65 6.61
CA GLU A 98 8.98 -15.26 7.73
C GLU A 98 8.56 -14.22 8.78
N ARG A 99 9.46 -13.30 9.14
CA ARG A 99 9.16 -12.22 10.10
C ARG A 99 8.04 -11.31 9.59
N LEU A 100 8.06 -10.96 8.29
CA LEU A 100 6.96 -10.20 7.67
C LEU A 100 5.65 -10.97 7.71
N LYS A 101 5.67 -12.28 7.42
CA LYS A 101 4.49 -13.12 7.48
C LYS A 101 3.86 -13.11 8.88
N GLN A 102 4.67 -13.37 9.91
CA GLN A 102 4.20 -13.35 11.31
C GLN A 102 3.64 -11.98 11.70
N TYR A 103 4.35 -10.91 11.35
CA TYR A 103 3.95 -9.55 11.66
C TYR A 103 2.63 -9.15 11.00
N LEU A 104 2.50 -9.39 9.70
CA LEU A 104 1.31 -8.98 8.93
C LEU A 104 0.09 -9.83 9.27
N SER A 105 0.25 -11.12 9.54
CA SER A 105 -0.86 -12.02 9.90
C SER A 105 -1.53 -11.63 11.23
N ALA A 106 -0.83 -10.89 12.09
CA ALA A 106 -1.42 -10.34 13.32
C ALA A 106 -2.47 -9.25 13.04
N PHE A 107 -2.44 -8.62 11.87
CA PHE A 107 -3.42 -7.63 11.44
C PHE A 107 -4.50 -8.24 10.55
N ASP A 108 -4.07 -8.93 9.48
CA ASP A 108 -4.95 -9.63 8.56
C ASP A 108 -4.17 -10.76 7.84
N PRO A 109 -4.64 -12.01 7.85
CA PRO A 109 -3.93 -13.14 7.26
C PRO A 109 -3.81 -13.07 5.72
N THR A 110 -4.57 -12.20 5.07
CA THR A 110 -4.52 -12.00 3.60
C THR A 110 -3.46 -11.00 3.16
N PHE A 111 -2.87 -10.25 4.11
CA PHE A 111 -1.83 -9.28 3.80
C PHE A 111 -0.53 -9.98 3.41
N VAL A 112 0.10 -9.49 2.36
CA VAL A 112 1.35 -10.07 1.83
C VAL A 112 2.50 -9.09 2.04
N GLY A 113 3.59 -9.58 2.60
CA GLY A 113 4.83 -8.84 2.77
C GLY A 113 5.82 -9.10 1.64
N GLY A 114 6.70 -8.14 1.39
CA GLY A 114 7.81 -8.32 0.44
C GLY A 114 9.14 -7.84 1.01
N THR A 115 10.18 -8.64 0.81
CA THR A 115 11.57 -8.37 1.18
C THR A 115 12.53 -8.79 0.07
N GLY A 116 13.80 -8.56 0.24
CA GLY A 116 14.83 -8.93 -0.73
C GLY A 116 16.19 -8.41 -0.32
N THR A 117 17.13 -8.35 -1.25
CA THR A 117 18.41 -7.70 -0.96
C THR A 117 18.23 -6.20 -0.73
N ALA A 118 19.15 -5.58 0.02
CA ALA A 118 19.13 -4.13 0.26
C ALA A 118 19.06 -3.33 -1.06
N ALA A 119 19.78 -3.78 -2.08
CA ALA A 119 19.80 -3.16 -3.40
C ALA A 119 18.45 -3.28 -4.12
N GLN A 120 17.81 -4.48 -4.11
CA GLN A 120 16.48 -4.68 -4.68
C GLN A 120 15.44 -3.77 -4.01
N MET A 121 15.40 -3.77 -2.66
CA MET A 121 14.43 -2.96 -1.93
C MET A 121 14.67 -1.45 -2.11
N ALA A 122 15.94 -1.03 -2.23
CA ALA A 122 16.27 0.35 -2.56
C ALA A 122 15.78 0.75 -3.96
N ALA A 123 15.94 -0.10 -4.97
CA ALA A 123 15.46 0.12 -6.33
C ALA A 123 13.93 0.25 -6.37
N VAL A 124 13.20 -0.66 -5.70
CA VAL A 124 11.74 -0.61 -5.62
C VAL A 124 11.29 0.67 -4.92
N ARG A 125 11.87 1.03 -3.77
CA ARG A 125 11.55 2.29 -3.09
C ARG A 125 11.75 3.50 -3.98
N SER A 126 12.89 3.54 -4.68
CA SER A 126 13.22 4.66 -5.59
C SER A 126 12.19 4.82 -6.70
N SER A 127 11.70 3.72 -7.30
CA SER A 127 10.70 3.77 -8.37
C SER A 127 9.35 4.34 -7.91
N TYR A 128 9.03 4.22 -6.62
CA TYR A 128 7.84 4.82 -6.00
C TYR A 128 8.11 6.18 -5.34
N GLY A 129 9.34 6.69 -5.38
CA GLY A 129 9.71 7.95 -4.71
C GLY A 129 9.72 7.85 -3.18
N VAL A 130 9.87 6.64 -2.63
CA VAL A 130 9.92 6.40 -1.18
C VAL A 130 11.33 6.61 -0.66
N THR A 131 11.48 7.57 0.25
CA THR A 131 12.74 7.79 0.98
C THR A 131 12.79 6.91 2.23
N ALA A 132 13.98 6.45 2.60
CA ALA A 132 14.23 5.74 3.85
C ALA A 132 15.64 6.02 4.34
N GLN A 133 15.77 6.41 5.59
CA GLN A 133 17.06 6.75 6.23
C GLN A 133 17.13 6.14 7.61
N LYS A 134 18.20 5.41 7.91
CA LYS A 134 18.49 4.91 9.26
C LYS A 134 18.75 6.09 10.21
N ILE A 135 18.15 6.02 11.41
CA ILE A 135 18.32 6.97 12.50
C ILE A 135 18.85 6.22 13.71
N GLY A 136 19.92 6.75 14.33
CA GLY A 136 20.59 6.08 15.43
C GLY A 136 21.67 5.12 14.96
N GLY A 137 22.20 4.30 15.86
CA GLY A 137 23.30 3.37 15.61
C GLY A 137 23.13 2.05 16.36
N GLY A 138 24.04 1.10 16.11
CA GLY A 138 23.96 -0.24 16.69
C GLY A 138 22.83 -1.07 16.14
N ASN A 139 22.28 -1.97 16.94
CA ASN A 139 21.19 -2.87 16.55
C ASN A 139 19.78 -2.25 16.76
N ASP A 140 19.68 -1.16 17.53
CA ASP A 140 18.42 -0.48 17.89
C ASP A 140 18.16 0.78 17.06
N TYR A 141 18.52 0.77 15.76
CA TYR A 141 18.23 1.89 14.89
C TYR A 141 16.75 1.96 14.50
N GLY A 142 16.25 3.18 14.34
CA GLY A 142 14.99 3.45 13.65
C GLY A 142 15.19 3.73 12.15
N ILE A 143 14.11 3.78 11.40
CA ILE A 143 14.12 4.22 10.00
C ILE A 143 13.07 5.29 9.80
N ALA A 144 13.51 6.52 9.47
CA ALA A 144 12.61 7.53 8.94
C ALA A 144 12.33 7.21 7.47
N HIS A 145 11.05 7.10 7.10
CA HIS A 145 10.66 6.81 5.74
C HIS A 145 9.34 7.47 5.36
N SER A 146 9.08 7.59 4.07
CA SER A 146 7.78 8.01 3.56
C SER A 146 6.70 6.98 3.98
N SER A 147 5.62 7.44 4.61
CA SER A 147 4.58 6.60 5.23
C SER A 147 3.25 6.61 4.48
N SER A 148 3.25 7.04 3.24
CA SER A 148 2.03 7.06 2.40
C SER A 148 1.71 5.68 1.84
N ILE A 149 0.40 5.44 1.63
CA ILE A 149 -0.13 4.24 1.00
C ILE A 149 -0.50 4.57 -0.45
N TYR A 150 -0.07 3.74 -1.37
CA TYR A 150 -0.35 3.85 -2.80
C TYR A 150 -1.58 3.02 -3.16
N LEU A 151 -2.53 3.62 -3.88
CA LEU A 151 -3.70 2.93 -4.42
C LEU A 151 -3.47 2.69 -5.92
N ILE A 152 -3.47 1.40 -6.30
CA ILE A 152 -3.20 0.94 -7.66
C ILE A 152 -4.47 0.27 -8.18
N THR A 153 -4.91 0.68 -9.37
CA THR A 153 -6.14 0.17 -9.98
C THR A 153 -5.99 -1.27 -10.45
N ARG A 154 -7.09 -1.89 -10.82
CA ARG A 154 -7.16 -3.27 -11.36
C ARG A 154 -6.32 -3.45 -12.63
N GLU A 155 -6.15 -2.38 -13.42
CA GLU A 155 -5.30 -2.32 -14.62
C GLU A 155 -3.83 -2.08 -14.28
N GLY A 156 -3.51 -1.89 -12.99
CA GLY A 156 -2.15 -1.61 -12.52
C GLY A 156 -1.70 -0.17 -12.73
N LYS A 157 -2.63 0.76 -12.72
CA LYS A 157 -2.31 2.19 -12.74
C LYS A 157 -2.18 2.72 -11.33
N LEU A 158 -1.12 3.44 -11.05
CA LEU A 158 -0.96 4.22 -9.82
C LEU A 158 -1.93 5.40 -9.89
N ARG A 159 -3.00 5.33 -9.10
CA ARG A 159 -4.12 6.26 -9.16
C ARG A 159 -4.08 7.31 -8.05
N ALA A 160 -3.69 6.92 -6.85
CA ALA A 160 -3.75 7.82 -5.72
C ALA A 160 -2.69 7.49 -4.65
N LEU A 161 -2.40 8.48 -3.81
CA LEU A 161 -1.49 8.41 -2.68
C LEU A 161 -2.22 8.90 -1.43
N MET A 162 -2.36 8.05 -0.44
CA MET A 162 -3.02 8.34 0.82
C MET A 162 -1.97 8.53 1.92
N PRO A 163 -1.77 9.75 2.43
CA PRO A 163 -0.84 10.02 3.52
C PRO A 163 -1.23 9.31 4.82
N PHE A 164 -0.28 9.18 5.75
CA PHE A 164 -0.57 8.72 7.11
C PHE A 164 -1.61 9.62 7.80
N GLY A 165 -2.49 9.00 8.61
CA GLY A 165 -3.51 9.70 9.38
C GLY A 165 -4.93 9.57 8.82
N HIS A 166 -5.11 9.01 7.64
CA HIS A 166 -6.44 8.70 7.12
C HIS A 166 -7.11 7.56 7.90
N LYS A 167 -8.44 7.60 7.96
CA LYS A 167 -9.27 6.62 8.67
C LYS A 167 -9.62 5.43 7.77
N ALA A 168 -10.05 4.33 8.37
CA ALA A 168 -10.49 3.14 7.62
C ALA A 168 -11.61 3.45 6.62
N ASP A 169 -12.52 4.37 6.95
CA ASP A 169 -13.63 4.75 6.07
C ASP A 169 -13.17 5.50 4.82
N ASP A 170 -12.07 6.26 4.91
CA ASP A 170 -11.47 6.91 3.74
C ASP A 170 -10.91 5.87 2.76
N TYR A 171 -10.23 4.82 3.29
CA TYR A 171 -9.75 3.69 2.47
C TYR A 171 -10.91 2.90 1.86
N VAL A 172 -11.96 2.62 2.62
CA VAL A 172 -13.16 1.92 2.11
C VAL A 172 -13.79 2.70 0.98
N HIS A 173 -13.96 4.02 1.14
CA HIS A 173 -14.48 4.91 0.12
C HIS A 173 -13.67 4.84 -1.17
N ASP A 174 -12.36 5.12 -1.07
CA ASP A 174 -11.49 5.20 -2.25
C ASP A 174 -11.31 3.86 -2.95
N ILE A 175 -11.14 2.77 -2.19
CA ILE A 175 -11.05 1.42 -2.75
C ILE A 175 -12.35 1.04 -3.47
N SER A 176 -13.51 1.33 -2.87
CA SER A 176 -14.81 1.05 -3.51
C SER A 176 -14.98 1.78 -4.83
N MET A 177 -14.52 3.04 -4.91
CA MET A 177 -14.51 3.80 -6.15
C MET A 177 -13.57 3.19 -7.22
N LEU A 178 -12.44 2.61 -6.81
CA LEU A 178 -11.50 1.97 -7.73
C LEU A 178 -11.94 0.56 -8.18
N LEU A 179 -12.92 -0.03 -7.50
CA LEU A 179 -13.50 -1.33 -7.86
C LEU A 179 -14.66 -1.22 -8.88
N ASN A 180 -15.31 -0.06 -8.96
CA ASN A 180 -16.41 0.24 -9.90
C ASN A 180 -15.86 0.76 -11.23
#